data_6d6b293b5d19de2b47d57e5027c5b46c
#
_entry.id   6d6b293b5d19de2b47d57e5027c5b46c
#
_cell.length_a   1.000
_cell.length_b   1.000
_cell.length_c   1.000
_cell.angle_alpha   90.00
_cell.angle_beta   90.00
_cell.angle_gamma   90.00
#
_symmetry.space_group_name_H-M   'P 1'
#
loop_
_entity.id
_entity.type
_entity.pdbx_description
1 polymer ?
#
loop_
_entity_poly.entity_id
_entity_poly.type
_entity_poly.pdbx_seq_one_letter_code
_entity_poly.pdbx_strand_id
1 'polypeptide(L)'
;MRAMPETITTRLRKSTPGQRAAAVIFAAFLVFVLATDLRQALVIGLINGAMYGLVALGLVLIYKSSGIFNFAQGEFGTAAIYVMWLLLERDVPYAIAVIVALATAVVLGLATERLIIRKLYASPRVILLVATAGVALLFIGLEFWIGGPLLRTVSPALGRTDRLGIFGVLISDQRMLLVLVLIGFGVGLAYFFSRTSIGLALLGAAQEPVATELAGISTRQLAALTWGMAALLGGLAGVLNAPISGTFGPGFMTLSVLLPAFTAAILGGMNSLPGAFIGGAIVGVAESVALKSSAFASIPSPDTFIVFLILLAVLITRPQGLLGKAS
;
A
#
# COMPACT_ATOMS: atom_id res chain seq x y z
N MET A 1 28.21 32.66 5.16
CA MET A 1 26.98 32.81 5.95
C MET A 1 26.18 31.52 5.88
N ARG A 2 26.20 30.69 6.94
CA ARG A 2 25.39 29.46 7.04
C ARG A 2 23.98 29.88 7.48
N ALA A 3 22.97 29.56 6.66
CA ALA A 3 21.58 29.78 7.03
C ALA A 3 21.25 28.93 8.27
N MET A 4 20.74 29.60 9.32
CA MET A 4 20.23 28.93 10.53
C MET A 4 19.06 28.01 10.16
N PRO A 5 18.93 26.82 10.79
CA PRO A 5 17.80 25.93 10.57
C PRO A 5 16.51 26.64 11.04
N GLU A 6 15.52 26.70 10.16
CA GLU A 6 14.20 27.23 10.46
C GLU A 6 13.57 26.43 11.61
N THR A 7 13.27 27.11 12.70
CA THR A 7 12.58 26.54 13.87
C THR A 7 11.16 26.10 13.49
N ILE A 8 10.64 25.03 14.13
CA ILE A 8 9.28 24.48 13.92
C ILE A 8 8.19 25.56 13.95
N THR A 9 8.37 26.58 14.79
CA THR A 9 7.47 27.75 14.90
C THR A 9 7.41 28.60 13.64
N THR A 10 8.49 28.72 12.85
CA THR A 10 8.52 29.47 11.60
C THR A 10 7.86 28.72 10.44
N ARG A 11 7.87 27.39 10.43
CA ARG A 11 7.13 26.55 9.45
C ARG A 11 5.63 26.61 9.66
N LEU A 12 5.14 26.65 10.90
CA LEU A 12 3.71 26.79 11.21
C LEU A 12 3.13 28.14 10.78
N ARG A 13 3.95 29.18 10.73
CA ARG A 13 3.51 30.54 10.31
C ARG A 13 3.28 30.65 8.79
N LYS A 14 3.89 29.77 7.98
CA LYS A 14 3.72 29.73 6.50
C LYS A 14 2.61 28.76 6.04
N SER A 15 1.95 28.04 6.96
CA SER A 15 0.89 27.11 6.61
C SER A 15 -0.42 27.81 6.26
N THR A 16 -1.10 27.35 5.20
CA THR A 16 -2.42 27.87 4.81
C THR A 16 -3.47 27.58 5.88
N PRO A 17 -4.56 28.39 5.97
CA PRO A 17 -5.63 28.14 6.95
C PRO A 17 -6.16 26.72 6.94
N GLY A 18 -6.27 26.08 5.76
CA GLY A 18 -6.70 24.68 5.63
C GLY A 18 -5.69 23.66 6.20
N GLN A 19 -4.40 23.93 6.07
CA GLN A 19 -3.37 23.06 6.67
C GLN A 19 -3.36 23.15 8.20
N ARG A 20 -3.64 24.34 8.77
CA ARG A 20 -3.78 24.52 10.23
C ARG A 20 -5.02 23.84 10.75
N ALA A 21 -6.16 23.98 10.06
CA ALA A 21 -7.39 23.28 10.42
C ALA A 21 -7.20 21.74 10.38
N ALA A 22 -6.57 21.22 9.35
CA ALA A 22 -6.26 19.78 9.25
C ALA A 22 -5.32 19.32 10.37
N ALA A 23 -4.29 20.11 10.73
CA ALA A 23 -3.38 19.78 11.83
C ALA A 23 -4.10 19.82 13.20
N VAL A 24 -4.99 20.79 13.42
CA VAL A 24 -5.81 20.87 14.65
C VAL A 24 -6.78 19.71 14.75
N ILE A 25 -7.47 19.36 13.67
CA ILE A 25 -8.39 18.21 13.61
C ILE A 25 -7.63 16.90 13.89
N PHE A 26 -6.46 16.74 13.27
CA PHE A 26 -5.61 15.56 13.49
C PHE A 26 -5.10 15.50 14.94
N ALA A 27 -4.65 16.62 15.52
CA ALA A 27 -4.22 16.68 16.91
C ALA A 27 -5.38 16.39 17.89
N ALA A 28 -6.56 16.96 17.64
CA ALA A 28 -7.76 16.69 18.43
C ALA A 28 -8.19 15.21 18.35
N PHE A 29 -8.14 14.62 17.15
CA PHE A 29 -8.38 13.19 16.95
C PHE A 29 -7.36 12.33 17.73
N LEU A 30 -6.08 12.70 17.69
CA LEU A 30 -5.01 11.99 18.39
C LEU A 30 -5.19 12.08 19.92
N VAL A 31 -5.54 13.27 20.44
CA VAL A 31 -5.84 13.47 21.85
C VAL A 31 -7.08 12.66 22.26
N PHE A 32 -8.13 12.66 21.44
CA PHE A 32 -9.33 11.85 21.68
C PHE A 32 -9.00 10.35 21.75
N VAL A 33 -8.22 9.83 20.80
CA VAL A 33 -7.82 8.41 20.79
C VAL A 33 -6.90 8.06 21.96
N LEU A 34 -6.01 8.96 22.37
CA LEU A 34 -5.12 8.75 23.52
C LEU A 34 -5.83 8.86 24.86
N ALA A 35 -6.89 9.68 24.94
CA ALA A 35 -7.71 9.84 26.15
C ALA A 35 -8.77 8.72 26.33
N THR A 36 -8.99 7.92 25.29
CA THR A 36 -9.96 6.80 25.31
C THR A 36 -9.22 5.46 25.31
N ASP A 37 -9.93 4.35 25.58
CA ASP A 37 -9.38 2.98 25.50
C ASP A 37 -9.02 2.55 24.06
N LEU A 38 -8.96 3.52 23.13
CA LEU A 38 -8.63 3.30 21.71
C LEU A 38 -7.13 3.26 21.41
N ARG A 39 -6.25 3.28 22.41
CA ARG A 39 -4.78 3.19 22.23
C ARG A 39 -4.39 1.97 21.38
N GLN A 40 -5.02 0.84 21.64
CA GLN A 40 -4.78 -0.38 20.85
C GLN A 40 -5.22 -0.20 19.40
N ALA A 41 -6.35 0.48 19.14
CA ALA A 41 -6.81 0.78 17.80
C ALA A 41 -5.82 1.69 17.05
N LEU A 42 -5.25 2.69 17.73
CA LEU A 42 -4.24 3.58 17.14
C LEU A 42 -2.98 2.80 16.74
N VAL A 43 -2.42 1.99 17.64
CA VAL A 43 -1.19 1.23 17.37
C VAL A 43 -1.41 0.22 16.25
N ILE A 44 -2.47 -0.60 16.33
CA ILE A 44 -2.79 -1.59 15.29
C ILE A 44 -3.14 -0.90 13.98
N GLY A 45 -3.88 0.21 14.04
CA GLY A 45 -4.25 1.00 12.88
C GLY A 45 -3.04 1.60 12.15
N LEU A 46 -2.03 2.06 12.86
CA LEU A 46 -0.79 2.52 12.24
C LEU A 46 -0.02 1.38 11.56
N ILE A 47 -0.02 0.18 12.15
CA ILE A 47 0.63 -1.01 11.56
C ILE A 47 -0.10 -1.41 10.27
N ASN A 48 -1.43 -1.55 10.32
CA ASN A 48 -2.25 -1.86 9.14
C ASN A 48 -2.12 -0.74 8.09
N GLY A 49 -2.16 0.51 8.54
CA GLY A 49 -2.00 1.69 7.69
C GLY A 49 -0.67 1.75 6.96
N ALA A 50 0.42 1.32 7.58
CA ALA A 50 1.71 1.22 6.91
C ALA A 50 1.69 0.16 5.80
N MET A 51 1.01 -0.97 6.01
CA MET A 51 0.78 -2.00 4.99
C MET A 51 -0.08 -1.46 3.84
N TYR A 52 -1.19 -0.77 4.14
CA TYR A 52 -2.02 -0.11 3.12
C TYR A 52 -1.22 0.93 2.35
N GLY A 53 -0.36 1.68 3.02
CA GLY A 53 0.56 2.63 2.41
C GLY A 53 1.53 1.99 1.42
N LEU A 54 2.05 0.78 1.69
CA LEU A 54 2.89 0.04 0.75
C LEU A 54 2.14 -0.35 -0.52
N VAL A 55 0.95 -0.93 -0.38
CA VAL A 55 0.11 -1.29 -1.53
C VAL A 55 -0.32 -0.04 -2.29
N ALA A 56 -0.69 1.03 -1.58
CA ALA A 56 -1.02 2.34 -2.15
C ALA A 56 0.15 2.94 -2.94
N LEU A 57 1.39 2.80 -2.45
CA LEU A 57 2.58 3.18 -3.21
C LEU A 57 2.69 2.44 -4.53
N GLY A 58 2.45 1.12 -4.53
CA GLY A 58 2.41 0.33 -5.77
C GLY A 58 1.37 0.88 -6.76
N LEU A 59 0.16 1.20 -6.27
CA LEU A 59 -0.89 1.84 -7.07
C LEU A 59 -0.45 3.20 -7.63
N VAL A 60 0.13 4.06 -6.80
CA VAL A 60 0.62 5.39 -7.20
C VAL A 60 1.75 5.27 -8.22
N LEU A 61 2.68 4.33 -8.06
CA LEU A 61 3.77 4.10 -9.00
C LEU A 61 3.23 3.72 -10.39
N ILE A 62 2.30 2.77 -10.46
CA ILE A 62 1.69 2.36 -11.73
C ILE A 62 0.88 3.51 -12.34
N TYR A 63 0.11 4.23 -11.52
CA TYR A 63 -0.66 5.38 -11.99
C TYR A 63 0.23 6.46 -12.59
N LYS A 64 1.36 6.78 -11.95
CA LYS A 64 2.33 7.76 -12.46
C LYS A 64 2.99 7.33 -13.77
N SER A 65 3.26 6.03 -13.95
CA SER A 65 3.94 5.53 -15.16
C SER A 65 2.99 5.26 -16.33
N SER A 66 1.75 4.87 -16.05
CA SER A 66 0.81 4.37 -17.07
C SER A 66 -0.50 5.17 -17.14
N GLY A 67 -0.77 6.05 -16.17
CA GLY A 67 -2.01 6.84 -16.07
C GLY A 67 -3.26 6.02 -15.78
N ILE A 68 -3.12 4.78 -15.29
CA ILE A 68 -4.21 3.85 -15.03
C ILE A 68 -4.18 3.33 -13.59
N PHE A 69 -5.35 2.94 -13.10
CA PHE A 69 -5.46 2.18 -11.85
C PHE A 69 -5.25 0.69 -12.13
N ASN A 70 -4.45 0.03 -11.29
CA ASN A 70 -4.19 -1.39 -11.40
C ASN A 70 -5.04 -2.18 -10.38
N PHE A 71 -6.13 -2.78 -10.84
CA PHE A 71 -6.96 -3.62 -9.99
C PHE A 71 -6.32 -4.98 -9.65
N ALA A 72 -5.32 -5.42 -10.41
CA ALA A 72 -4.56 -6.63 -10.08
C ALA A 72 -3.50 -6.42 -8.98
N GLN A 73 -3.38 -5.21 -8.42
CA GLN A 73 -2.35 -4.89 -7.42
C GLN A 73 -2.43 -5.79 -6.18
N GLY A 74 -3.63 -6.12 -5.71
CA GLY A 74 -3.85 -7.04 -4.59
C GLY A 74 -3.41 -8.46 -4.94
N GLU A 75 -3.70 -8.92 -6.16
CA GLU A 75 -3.43 -10.30 -6.55
C GLU A 75 -1.95 -10.62 -6.71
N PHE A 76 -1.08 -9.64 -6.97
CA PHE A 76 0.36 -9.88 -6.86
C PHE A 76 0.75 -10.27 -5.42
N GLY A 77 0.05 -9.72 -4.42
CA GLY A 77 0.20 -10.09 -3.02
C GLY A 77 -0.35 -11.50 -2.73
N THR A 78 -1.57 -11.79 -3.17
CA THR A 78 -2.19 -13.10 -2.95
C THR A 78 -1.39 -14.20 -3.63
N ALA A 79 -0.96 -14.01 -4.88
CA ALA A 79 -0.11 -14.97 -5.60
C ALA A 79 1.21 -15.24 -4.87
N ALA A 80 1.85 -14.19 -4.31
CA ALA A 80 3.04 -14.35 -3.48
C ALA A 80 2.76 -15.19 -2.23
N ILE A 81 1.62 -15.00 -1.56
CA ILE A 81 1.22 -15.79 -0.40
C ILE A 81 1.05 -17.26 -0.81
N TYR A 82 0.39 -17.55 -1.93
CA TYR A 82 0.20 -18.92 -2.41
C TYR A 82 1.53 -19.62 -2.70
N VAL A 83 2.48 -18.93 -3.34
CA VAL A 83 3.83 -19.49 -3.59
C VAL A 83 4.57 -19.73 -2.27
N MET A 84 4.52 -18.78 -1.32
CA MET A 84 5.11 -18.96 0.00
C MET A 84 4.50 -20.16 0.72
N TRP A 85 3.18 -20.28 0.75
CA TRP A 85 2.47 -21.39 1.37
C TRP A 85 2.87 -22.73 0.76
N LEU A 86 2.87 -22.86 -0.59
CA LEU A 86 3.27 -24.09 -1.28
C LEU A 86 4.70 -24.54 -0.96
N LEU A 87 5.62 -23.60 -0.77
CA LEU A 87 7.00 -23.88 -0.42
C LEU A 87 7.14 -24.34 1.04
N LEU A 88 6.41 -23.67 1.95
CA LEU A 88 6.40 -24.02 3.37
C LEU A 88 5.76 -25.41 3.61
N GLU A 89 4.72 -25.79 2.86
CA GLU A 89 4.13 -27.14 2.89
C GLU A 89 5.11 -28.25 2.42
N ARG A 90 6.21 -27.84 1.77
CA ARG A 90 7.30 -28.74 1.31
C ARG A 90 8.55 -28.62 2.18
N ASP A 91 8.42 -28.09 3.39
CA ASP A 91 9.52 -27.90 4.34
C ASP A 91 10.68 -27.03 3.81
N VAL A 92 10.42 -26.15 2.83
CA VAL A 92 11.41 -25.17 2.36
C VAL A 92 11.64 -24.13 3.46
N PRO A 93 12.90 -23.77 3.76
CA PRO A 93 13.21 -22.76 4.77
C PRO A 93 12.46 -21.44 4.53
N TYR A 94 11.91 -20.85 5.59
CA TYR A 94 11.02 -19.68 5.52
C TYR A 94 11.60 -18.52 4.71
N ALA A 95 12.89 -18.20 4.92
CA ALA A 95 13.56 -17.13 4.20
C ALA A 95 13.60 -17.38 2.68
N ILE A 96 13.85 -18.62 2.26
CA ILE A 96 13.86 -19.00 0.85
C ILE A 96 12.44 -18.91 0.27
N ALA A 97 11.44 -19.40 1.01
CA ALA A 97 10.04 -19.32 0.59
C ALA A 97 9.60 -17.86 0.37
N VAL A 98 9.99 -16.94 1.26
CA VAL A 98 9.72 -15.49 1.13
C VAL A 98 10.42 -14.92 -0.11
N ILE A 99 11.71 -15.19 -0.31
CA ILE A 99 12.47 -14.67 -1.46
C ILE A 99 11.85 -15.13 -2.77
N VAL A 100 11.51 -16.41 -2.89
CA VAL A 100 10.90 -16.98 -4.10
C VAL A 100 9.50 -16.40 -4.32
N ALA A 101 8.70 -16.22 -3.28
CA ALA A 101 7.38 -15.59 -3.34
C ALA A 101 7.47 -14.14 -3.87
N LEU A 102 8.40 -13.35 -3.33
CA LEU A 102 8.62 -11.97 -3.78
C LEU A 102 9.15 -11.91 -5.23
N ALA A 103 10.07 -12.80 -5.59
CA ALA A 103 10.54 -12.92 -6.97
C ALA A 103 9.39 -13.27 -7.93
N THR A 104 8.50 -14.17 -7.53
CA THR A 104 7.29 -14.52 -8.30
C THR A 104 6.38 -13.31 -8.48
N ALA A 105 6.12 -12.53 -7.43
CA ALA A 105 5.33 -11.30 -7.55
C ALA A 105 5.94 -10.35 -8.58
N VAL A 106 7.26 -10.12 -8.54
CA VAL A 106 7.97 -9.27 -9.51
C VAL A 106 7.80 -9.80 -10.93
N VAL A 107 7.99 -11.10 -11.14
CA VAL A 107 7.83 -11.74 -12.46
C VAL A 107 6.40 -11.58 -12.97
N LEU A 108 5.40 -11.77 -12.12
CA LEU A 108 3.99 -11.58 -12.50
C LEU A 108 3.69 -10.11 -12.86
N GLY A 109 4.22 -9.14 -12.13
CA GLY A 109 4.10 -7.73 -12.45
C GLY A 109 4.73 -7.37 -13.80
N LEU A 110 5.98 -7.83 -14.03
CA LEU A 110 6.69 -7.66 -15.31
C LEU A 110 5.96 -8.35 -16.46
N ALA A 111 5.45 -9.57 -16.24
CA ALA A 111 4.69 -10.32 -17.24
C ALA A 111 3.38 -9.62 -17.59
N THR A 112 2.64 -9.14 -16.60
CA THR A 112 1.40 -8.36 -16.80
C THR A 112 1.65 -7.13 -17.65
N GLU A 113 2.68 -6.35 -17.32
CA GLU A 113 3.06 -5.18 -18.14
C GLU A 113 3.41 -5.60 -19.57
N ARG A 114 4.33 -6.56 -19.72
CA ARG A 114 4.91 -6.90 -21.02
C ARG A 114 3.94 -7.61 -21.97
N LEU A 115 3.12 -8.52 -21.43
CA LEU A 115 2.24 -9.37 -22.22
C LEU A 115 0.86 -8.73 -22.51
N ILE A 116 0.38 -7.90 -21.58
CA ILE A 116 -0.98 -7.35 -21.62
C ILE A 116 -0.96 -5.83 -21.77
N ILE A 117 -0.47 -5.12 -20.76
CA ILE A 117 -0.60 -3.67 -20.67
C ILE A 117 0.15 -2.95 -21.79
N ARG A 118 1.38 -3.38 -22.09
CA ARG A 118 2.21 -2.80 -23.16
C ARG A 118 1.52 -2.84 -24.53
N LYS A 119 0.78 -3.91 -24.81
CA LYS A 119 0.04 -4.05 -26.09
C LYS A 119 -1.17 -3.14 -26.17
N LEU A 120 -1.67 -2.69 -25.02
CA LEU A 120 -2.86 -1.87 -24.89
C LEU A 120 -2.57 -0.38 -24.70
N TYR A 121 -1.31 0.06 -24.66
CA TYR A 121 -0.97 1.47 -24.40
C TYR A 121 -1.60 2.47 -25.38
N ALA A 122 -1.87 2.05 -26.61
CA ALA A 122 -2.58 2.88 -27.60
C ALA A 122 -4.09 2.89 -27.42
N SER A 123 -4.63 2.05 -26.52
CA SER A 123 -6.07 1.93 -26.28
C SER A 123 -6.56 2.99 -25.27
N PRO A 124 -7.87 3.32 -25.28
CA PRO A 124 -8.47 4.17 -24.26
C PRO A 124 -8.20 3.66 -22.84
N ARG A 125 -8.02 4.57 -21.88
CA ARG A 125 -7.70 4.23 -20.48
C ARG A 125 -8.69 3.24 -19.83
N VAL A 126 -9.95 3.29 -20.23
CA VAL A 126 -10.99 2.35 -19.75
C VAL A 126 -10.66 0.90 -20.12
N ILE A 127 -10.11 0.66 -21.33
CA ILE A 127 -9.73 -0.69 -21.77
C ILE A 127 -8.58 -1.23 -20.89
N LEU A 128 -7.60 -0.39 -20.59
CA LEU A 128 -6.49 -0.77 -19.69
C LEU A 128 -6.99 -1.10 -18.28
N LEU A 129 -7.96 -0.33 -17.79
CA LEU A 129 -8.59 -0.54 -16.50
C LEU A 129 -9.33 -1.88 -16.45
N VAL A 130 -10.14 -2.19 -17.48
CA VAL A 130 -10.83 -3.48 -17.62
C VAL A 130 -9.81 -4.63 -17.76
N ALA A 131 -8.71 -4.41 -18.49
CA ALA A 131 -7.66 -5.41 -18.64
C ALA A 131 -7.02 -5.77 -17.28
N THR A 132 -6.75 -4.77 -16.41
CA THR A 132 -6.21 -5.06 -15.07
C THR A 132 -7.20 -5.79 -14.18
N ALA A 133 -8.50 -5.51 -14.28
CA ALA A 133 -9.54 -6.27 -13.61
C ALA A 133 -9.62 -7.71 -14.13
N GLY A 134 -9.49 -7.91 -15.44
CA GLY A 134 -9.40 -9.23 -16.06
C GLY A 134 -8.18 -10.03 -15.56
N VAL A 135 -7.03 -9.36 -15.40
CA VAL A 135 -5.82 -9.97 -14.82
C VAL A 135 -6.07 -10.38 -13.36
N ALA A 136 -6.75 -9.54 -12.57
CA ALA A 136 -7.11 -9.89 -11.19
C ALA A 136 -7.98 -11.15 -11.15
N LEU A 137 -9.04 -11.21 -11.97
CA LEU A 137 -9.91 -12.40 -12.05
C LEU A 137 -9.17 -13.65 -12.53
N LEU A 138 -8.22 -13.50 -13.46
CA LEU A 138 -7.36 -14.62 -13.90
C LEU A 138 -6.53 -15.16 -12.73
N PHE A 139 -5.91 -14.30 -11.92
CA PHE A 139 -5.12 -14.74 -10.77
C PHE A 139 -6.01 -15.38 -9.71
N ILE A 140 -7.15 -14.80 -9.38
CA ILE A 140 -8.13 -15.41 -8.48
C ILE A 140 -8.52 -16.82 -8.97
N GLY A 141 -8.79 -16.98 -10.26
CA GLY A 141 -9.09 -18.28 -10.86
C GLY A 141 -7.94 -19.28 -10.73
N LEU A 142 -6.69 -18.86 -10.94
CA LEU A 142 -5.49 -19.68 -10.74
C LEU A 142 -5.30 -20.06 -9.26
N GLU A 143 -5.58 -19.15 -8.35
CA GLU A 143 -5.51 -19.39 -6.90
C GLU A 143 -6.54 -20.43 -6.45
N PHE A 144 -7.77 -20.38 -6.99
CA PHE A 144 -8.78 -21.42 -6.81
C PHE A 144 -8.32 -22.77 -7.35
N TRP A 145 -7.68 -22.78 -8.50
CA TRP A 145 -7.18 -24.00 -9.11
C TRP A 145 -6.03 -24.62 -8.30
N ILE A 146 -5.13 -23.79 -7.75
CA ILE A 146 -3.95 -24.23 -6.98
C ILE A 146 -4.34 -24.62 -5.55
N GLY A 147 -5.08 -23.75 -4.85
CA GLY A 147 -5.38 -23.91 -3.42
C GLY A 147 -6.76 -24.47 -3.11
N GLY A 148 -7.65 -24.54 -4.12
CA GLY A 148 -9.06 -24.87 -3.89
C GLY A 148 -9.83 -23.80 -3.15
N PRO A 149 -11.10 -24.04 -2.79
CA PRO A 149 -11.98 -23.07 -2.13
C PRO A 149 -11.75 -22.94 -0.62
N LEU A 150 -10.93 -23.80 -0.03
CA LEU A 150 -10.71 -23.81 1.42
C LEU A 150 -9.73 -22.71 1.82
N LEU A 151 -9.98 -22.11 2.97
CA LEU A 151 -9.03 -21.19 3.57
C LEU A 151 -7.77 -21.94 4.00
N ARG A 152 -6.62 -21.34 3.75
CA ARG A 152 -5.30 -21.85 4.09
C ARG A 152 -4.67 -21.00 5.19
N THR A 153 -3.65 -21.52 5.84
CA THR A 153 -2.91 -20.85 6.90
C THR A 153 -1.43 -20.80 6.58
N VAL A 154 -0.76 -19.74 6.98
CA VAL A 154 0.70 -19.63 6.96
C VAL A 154 1.17 -19.45 8.39
N SER A 155 2.09 -20.28 8.83
CA SER A 155 2.73 -20.14 10.13
C SER A 155 3.60 -18.88 10.17
N PRO A 156 3.57 -18.09 11.27
CA PRO A 156 4.43 -16.94 11.41
C PRO A 156 5.91 -17.34 11.48
N ALA A 157 6.80 -16.51 10.91
CA ALA A 157 8.25 -16.70 10.97
C ALA A 157 8.78 -16.70 12.40
N LEU A 158 8.20 -15.85 13.24
CA LEU A 158 8.48 -15.71 14.66
C LEU A 158 7.28 -16.24 15.45
N GLY A 159 7.52 -16.85 16.60
CA GLY A 159 6.44 -17.40 17.44
C GLY A 159 5.36 -16.34 17.76
N ARG A 160 4.17 -16.80 18.14
CA ARG A 160 3.03 -15.93 18.51
C ARG A 160 3.16 -15.33 19.93
N THR A 161 4.34 -14.99 20.38
CA THR A 161 4.56 -14.40 21.71
C THR A 161 4.34 -12.89 21.65
N ASP A 162 3.38 -12.40 22.41
CA ASP A 162 3.18 -10.96 22.62
C ASP A 162 4.20 -10.46 23.64
N ARG A 163 5.28 -9.83 23.17
CA ARG A 163 6.44 -9.48 24.03
C ARG A 163 6.66 -7.98 24.26
N LEU A 164 6.22 -7.14 23.35
CA LEU A 164 6.53 -5.71 23.45
C LEU A 164 5.27 -4.88 23.66
N GLY A 165 5.26 -4.16 24.79
CA GLY A 165 4.24 -3.16 25.07
C GLY A 165 4.64 -1.80 24.51
N ILE A 166 4.07 -1.37 23.39
CA ILE A 166 4.18 0.01 22.91
C ILE A 166 2.96 0.78 23.42
N PHE A 167 3.19 1.82 24.20
CA PHE A 167 2.11 2.59 24.85
C PHE A 167 1.13 1.71 25.66
N GLY A 168 1.61 0.59 26.26
CA GLY A 168 0.78 -0.36 27.00
C GLY A 168 -0.03 -1.34 26.13
N VAL A 169 0.22 -1.38 24.82
CA VAL A 169 -0.40 -2.32 23.87
C VAL A 169 0.57 -3.46 23.58
N LEU A 170 0.14 -4.70 23.81
CA LEU A 170 0.92 -5.87 23.45
C LEU A 170 0.91 -6.08 21.92
N ILE A 171 2.09 -6.23 21.35
CA ILE A 171 2.29 -6.43 19.91
C ILE A 171 3.00 -7.77 19.71
N SER A 172 2.49 -8.60 18.81
CA SER A 172 3.12 -9.86 18.44
C SER A 172 4.46 -9.64 17.73
N ASP A 173 5.41 -10.57 17.92
CA ASP A 173 6.72 -10.54 17.27
C ASP A 173 6.59 -10.43 15.73
N GLN A 174 5.56 -11.07 15.15
CA GLN A 174 5.27 -10.99 13.71
C GLN A 174 4.86 -9.59 13.26
N ARG A 175 4.05 -8.86 14.05
CA ARG A 175 3.70 -7.47 13.75
C ARG A 175 4.90 -6.54 13.90
N MET A 176 5.79 -6.81 14.86
CA MET A 176 7.03 -6.07 14.99
C MET A 176 7.94 -6.27 13.78
N LEU A 177 8.09 -7.52 13.31
CA LEU A 177 8.82 -7.83 12.08
C LEU A 177 8.22 -7.07 10.90
N LEU A 178 6.88 -7.05 10.75
CA LEU A 178 6.19 -6.28 9.73
C LEU A 178 6.61 -4.80 9.80
N VAL A 179 6.53 -4.18 10.98
CA VAL A 179 6.89 -2.74 11.15
C VAL A 179 8.34 -2.48 10.76
N LEU A 180 9.28 -3.32 11.21
CA LEU A 180 10.71 -3.17 10.88
C LEU A 180 10.96 -3.28 9.37
N VAL A 181 10.34 -4.27 8.71
CA VAL A 181 10.44 -4.45 7.25
C VAL A 181 9.83 -3.26 6.51
N LEU A 182 8.65 -2.78 6.95
CA LEU A 182 7.99 -1.62 6.35
C LEU A 182 8.83 -0.35 6.46
N ILE A 183 9.43 -0.09 7.62
CA ILE A 183 10.33 1.05 7.83
C ILE A 183 11.56 0.92 6.91
N GLY A 184 12.19 -0.26 6.89
CA GLY A 184 13.35 -0.52 6.04
C GLY A 184 13.04 -0.31 4.56
N PHE A 185 11.92 -0.84 4.06
CA PHE A 185 11.47 -0.62 2.69
C PHE A 185 11.09 0.83 2.41
N GLY A 186 10.40 1.50 3.33
CA GLY A 186 10.06 2.93 3.21
C GLY A 186 11.30 3.81 3.07
N VAL A 187 12.31 3.59 3.91
CA VAL A 187 13.61 4.29 3.84
C VAL A 187 14.34 3.93 2.55
N GLY A 188 14.37 2.63 2.18
CA GLY A 188 14.98 2.16 0.93
C GLY A 188 14.36 2.79 -0.30
N LEU A 189 13.03 2.87 -0.37
CA LEU A 189 12.32 3.53 -1.47
C LEU A 189 12.58 5.05 -1.49
N ALA A 190 12.58 5.71 -0.33
CA ALA A 190 12.91 7.13 -0.24
C ALA A 190 14.33 7.40 -0.75
N TYR A 191 15.30 6.56 -0.39
CA TYR A 191 16.66 6.62 -0.90
C TYR A 191 16.70 6.34 -2.40
N PHE A 192 16.03 5.28 -2.87
CA PHE A 192 15.97 4.91 -4.29
C PHE A 192 15.47 6.08 -5.16
N PHE A 193 14.32 6.68 -4.81
CA PHE A 193 13.74 7.78 -5.58
C PHE A 193 14.50 9.10 -5.46
N SER A 194 15.25 9.34 -4.36
CA SER A 194 15.95 10.61 -4.14
C SER A 194 17.42 10.58 -4.55
N ARG A 195 18.05 9.39 -4.65
CA ARG A 195 19.50 9.27 -4.79
C ARG A 195 19.96 8.39 -5.94
N THR A 196 19.08 7.59 -6.58
CA THR A 196 19.49 6.76 -7.70
C THR A 196 19.09 7.39 -9.04
N SER A 197 19.92 7.20 -10.08
CA SER A 197 19.61 7.69 -11.44
C SER A 197 18.33 7.07 -11.99
N ILE A 198 18.08 5.78 -11.70
CA ILE A 198 16.87 5.08 -12.12
C ILE A 198 15.64 5.64 -11.41
N GLY A 199 15.71 5.87 -10.09
CA GLY A 199 14.61 6.48 -9.32
C GLY A 199 14.28 7.88 -9.81
N LEU A 200 15.29 8.71 -10.10
CA LEU A 200 15.11 10.04 -10.67
C LEU A 200 14.52 9.97 -12.09
N ALA A 201 14.98 9.02 -12.92
CA ALA A 201 14.43 8.80 -14.25
C ALA A 201 12.95 8.39 -14.21
N LEU A 202 12.55 7.53 -13.25
CA LEU A 202 11.14 7.16 -13.03
C LEU A 202 10.29 8.38 -12.64
N LEU A 203 10.79 9.25 -11.78
CA LEU A 203 10.09 10.49 -11.41
C LEU A 203 10.00 11.47 -12.59
N GLY A 204 11.05 11.57 -13.38
CA GLY A 204 11.08 12.39 -14.60
C GLY A 204 10.08 11.89 -15.65
N ALA A 205 10.11 10.58 -15.96
CA ALA A 205 9.18 9.96 -16.90
C ALA A 205 7.71 10.08 -16.49
N ALA A 206 7.45 10.11 -15.18
CA ALA A 206 6.11 10.30 -14.64
C ALA A 206 5.59 11.75 -14.79
N GLN A 207 6.49 12.73 -14.89
CA GLN A 207 6.15 14.14 -15.06
C GLN A 207 6.14 14.54 -16.54
N GLU A 208 7.22 14.21 -17.27
CA GLU A 208 7.44 14.59 -18.66
C GLU A 208 7.96 13.40 -19.49
N PRO A 209 7.08 12.47 -19.93
CA PRO A 209 7.48 11.28 -20.65
C PRO A 209 8.26 11.60 -21.94
N VAL A 210 7.79 12.62 -22.69
CA VAL A 210 8.41 13.02 -23.97
C VAL A 210 9.82 13.57 -23.75
N ALA A 211 10.01 14.43 -22.74
CA ALA A 211 11.34 14.95 -22.42
C ALA A 211 12.30 13.84 -21.97
N THR A 212 11.78 12.84 -21.26
CA THR A 212 12.56 11.66 -20.82
C THR A 212 13.02 10.83 -22.01
N GLU A 213 12.16 10.61 -23.00
CA GLU A 213 12.53 9.90 -24.25
C GLU A 213 13.55 10.70 -25.08
N LEU A 214 13.39 12.02 -25.17
CA LEU A 214 14.37 12.88 -25.85
C LEU A 214 15.74 12.88 -25.16
N ALA A 215 15.80 12.64 -23.85
CA ALA A 215 17.03 12.43 -23.10
C ALA A 215 17.63 11.01 -23.29
N GLY A 216 17.06 10.17 -24.17
CA GLY A 216 17.53 8.82 -24.49
C GLY A 216 17.12 7.76 -23.47
N ILE A 217 16.20 8.04 -22.56
CA ILE A 217 15.74 7.10 -21.53
C ILE A 217 14.45 6.44 -22.01
N SER A 218 14.43 5.10 -22.10
CA SER A 218 13.28 4.33 -22.54
C SER A 218 12.13 4.33 -21.52
N THR A 219 11.05 5.04 -21.78
CA THR A 219 9.85 5.06 -20.95
C THR A 219 9.21 3.67 -20.84
N ARG A 220 9.33 2.82 -21.86
CA ARG A 220 8.85 1.43 -21.84
C ARG A 220 9.59 0.56 -20.81
N GLN A 221 10.93 0.72 -20.70
CA GLN A 221 11.70 -0.01 -19.69
C GLN A 221 11.38 0.49 -18.27
N LEU A 222 11.22 1.80 -18.11
CA LEU A 222 10.81 2.40 -16.85
C LEU A 222 9.42 1.93 -16.43
N ALA A 223 8.46 1.83 -17.35
CA ALA A 223 7.14 1.29 -17.07
C ALA A 223 7.20 -0.16 -16.57
N ALA A 224 7.95 -1.04 -17.27
CA ALA A 224 8.15 -2.42 -16.82
C ALA A 224 8.74 -2.49 -15.41
N LEU A 225 9.79 -1.70 -15.14
CA LEU A 225 10.41 -1.63 -13.81
C LEU A 225 9.40 -1.17 -12.75
N THR A 226 8.57 -0.17 -13.07
CA THR A 226 7.53 0.33 -12.17
C THR A 226 6.51 -0.76 -11.83
N TRP A 227 6.07 -1.55 -12.81
CA TRP A 227 5.16 -2.67 -12.60
C TRP A 227 5.80 -3.77 -11.74
N GLY A 228 7.07 -4.09 -11.99
CA GLY A 228 7.82 -5.03 -11.15
C GLY A 228 7.98 -4.55 -9.71
N MET A 229 8.31 -3.27 -9.51
CA MET A 229 8.39 -2.66 -8.18
C MET A 229 7.04 -2.62 -7.46
N ALA A 230 5.98 -2.25 -8.16
CA ALA A 230 4.64 -2.23 -7.59
C ALA A 230 4.19 -3.64 -7.16
N ALA A 231 4.45 -4.66 -8.00
CA ALA A 231 4.16 -6.04 -7.67
C ALA A 231 5.01 -6.55 -6.48
N LEU A 232 6.28 -6.12 -6.37
CA LEU A 232 7.11 -6.40 -5.21
C LEU A 232 6.49 -5.84 -3.92
N LEU A 233 5.98 -4.59 -3.96
CA LEU A 233 5.32 -3.95 -2.81
C LEU A 233 4.02 -4.67 -2.43
N GLY A 234 3.23 -5.09 -3.41
CA GLY A 234 2.04 -5.93 -3.19
C GLY A 234 2.41 -7.30 -2.60
N GLY A 235 3.41 -7.96 -3.17
CA GLY A 235 3.94 -9.23 -2.68
C GLY A 235 4.46 -9.15 -1.25
N LEU A 236 5.23 -8.10 -0.94
CA LEU A 236 5.75 -7.86 0.40
C LEU A 236 4.61 -7.66 1.43
N ALA A 237 3.62 -6.83 1.09
CA ALA A 237 2.45 -6.63 1.93
C ALA A 237 1.70 -7.95 2.17
N GLY A 238 1.52 -8.77 1.12
CA GLY A 238 0.87 -10.08 1.21
C GLY A 238 1.62 -11.05 2.12
N VAL A 239 2.90 -11.28 1.86
CA VAL A 239 3.75 -12.22 2.63
C VAL A 239 3.83 -11.84 4.11
N LEU A 240 3.87 -10.54 4.43
CA LEU A 240 3.88 -10.07 5.81
C LEU A 240 2.51 -10.13 6.49
N ASN A 241 1.43 -9.96 5.73
CA ASN A 241 0.06 -9.93 6.25
C ASN A 241 -0.51 -11.33 6.51
N ALA A 242 -0.23 -12.32 5.65
CA ALA A 242 -0.83 -13.65 5.73
C ALA A 242 -0.65 -14.32 7.10
N PRO A 243 0.54 -14.33 7.74
CA PRO A 243 0.72 -14.90 9.07
C PRO A 243 -0.01 -14.14 10.19
N ILE A 244 -0.29 -12.84 9.98
CA ILE A 244 -0.98 -11.97 10.96
C ILE A 244 -2.49 -12.19 10.87
N SER A 245 -3.03 -12.33 9.67
CA SER A 245 -4.47 -12.53 9.41
C SER A 245 -4.95 -13.93 9.84
N GLY A 246 -4.03 -14.88 9.96
CA GLY A 246 -4.32 -16.24 10.37
C GLY A 246 -4.80 -17.14 9.24
N THR A 247 -5.65 -16.66 8.35
CA THR A 247 -6.15 -17.38 7.18
C THR A 247 -6.08 -16.54 5.93
N PHE A 248 -5.93 -17.19 4.78
CA PHE A 248 -6.01 -16.56 3.47
C PHE A 248 -6.71 -17.50 2.49
N GLY A 249 -7.20 -16.95 1.39
CA GLY A 249 -7.84 -17.70 0.31
C GLY A 249 -7.72 -16.95 -1.01
N PRO A 250 -8.35 -17.44 -2.09
CA PRO A 250 -8.34 -16.78 -3.39
C PRO A 250 -8.87 -15.34 -3.29
N GLY A 251 -8.15 -14.39 -3.89
CA GLY A 251 -8.50 -12.97 -3.86
C GLY A 251 -8.25 -12.26 -2.52
N PHE A 252 -7.53 -12.89 -1.57
CA PHE A 252 -7.37 -12.40 -0.20
C PHE A 252 -6.94 -10.94 -0.11
N MET A 253 -5.86 -10.56 -0.81
CA MET A 253 -5.35 -9.19 -0.75
C MET A 253 -6.24 -8.19 -1.50
N THR A 254 -6.90 -8.62 -2.56
CA THR A 254 -7.87 -7.78 -3.30
C THR A 254 -9.11 -7.50 -2.47
N LEU A 255 -9.63 -8.49 -1.77
CA LEU A 255 -10.84 -8.35 -0.97
C LEU A 255 -10.61 -7.59 0.34
N SER A 256 -9.43 -7.78 0.98
CA SER A 256 -9.18 -7.23 2.33
C SER A 256 -8.29 -5.98 2.35
N VAL A 257 -7.40 -5.81 1.36
CA VAL A 257 -6.36 -4.76 1.41
C VAL A 257 -6.47 -3.75 0.28
N LEU A 258 -6.95 -4.17 -0.90
CA LEU A 258 -6.94 -3.29 -2.08
C LEU A 258 -7.83 -2.05 -1.89
N LEU A 259 -9.04 -2.20 -1.32
CA LEU A 259 -9.95 -1.06 -1.11
C LEU A 259 -9.38 -0.05 -0.10
N PRO A 260 -8.88 -0.44 1.09
CA PRO A 260 -8.18 0.47 1.99
C PRO A 260 -6.96 1.14 1.35
N ALA A 261 -6.14 0.38 0.61
CA ALA A 261 -4.96 0.91 -0.07
C ALA A 261 -5.33 1.89 -1.20
N PHE A 262 -6.39 1.62 -1.94
CA PHE A 262 -6.91 2.51 -2.97
C PHE A 262 -7.42 3.82 -2.37
N THR A 263 -8.17 3.73 -1.27
CA THR A 263 -8.62 4.88 -0.49
C THR A 263 -7.43 5.68 0.03
N ALA A 264 -6.39 5.01 0.54
CA ALA A 264 -5.16 5.64 0.99
C ALA A 264 -4.43 6.38 -0.13
N ALA A 265 -4.33 5.78 -1.32
CA ALA A 265 -3.72 6.41 -2.49
C ALA A 265 -4.48 7.66 -2.96
N ILE A 266 -5.81 7.60 -2.99
CA ILE A 266 -6.66 8.75 -3.37
C ILE A 266 -6.59 9.84 -2.28
N LEU A 267 -6.75 9.47 -1.01
CA LEU A 267 -6.64 10.40 0.13
C LEU A 267 -5.28 11.10 0.15
N GLY A 268 -4.21 10.34 -0.03
CA GLY A 268 -2.85 10.88 -0.07
C GLY A 268 -2.57 11.74 -1.29
N GLY A 269 -3.25 11.46 -2.39
CA GLY A 269 -3.07 12.04 -3.71
C GLY A 269 -2.31 11.10 -4.65
N MET A 270 -2.95 10.71 -5.76
CA MET A 270 -2.44 9.74 -6.75
C MET A 270 -1.10 10.12 -7.39
N ASN A 271 -0.66 11.35 -7.23
CA ASN A 271 0.62 11.84 -7.74
C ASN A 271 1.69 12.00 -6.65
N SER A 272 1.40 11.60 -5.40
CA SER A 272 2.27 11.83 -4.24
C SER A 272 2.67 10.50 -3.56
N LEU A 273 3.95 10.10 -3.70
CA LEU A 273 4.47 8.92 -3.00
C LEU A 273 4.42 9.09 -1.46
N PRO A 274 4.84 10.24 -0.87
CA PRO A 274 4.66 10.45 0.56
C PRO A 274 3.19 10.50 0.98
N GLY A 275 2.32 10.99 0.07
CA GLY A 275 0.87 11.00 0.29
C GLY A 275 0.29 9.62 0.50
N ALA A 276 0.71 8.63 -0.28
CA ALA A 276 0.25 7.26 -0.15
C ALA A 276 0.51 6.68 1.26
N PHE A 277 1.67 6.95 1.86
CA PHE A 277 1.97 6.53 3.24
C PHE A 277 1.11 7.24 4.27
N ILE A 278 0.96 8.55 4.14
CA ILE A 278 0.12 9.34 5.06
C ILE A 278 -1.34 8.92 4.93
N GLY A 279 -1.83 8.74 3.71
CA GLY A 279 -3.16 8.21 3.43
C GLY A 279 -3.36 6.83 4.05
N GLY A 280 -2.37 5.93 3.91
CA GLY A 280 -2.37 4.62 4.54
C GLY A 280 -2.51 4.69 6.06
N ALA A 281 -1.69 5.51 6.70
CA ALA A 281 -1.76 5.70 8.16
C ALA A 281 -3.14 6.21 8.62
N ILE A 282 -3.71 7.20 7.90
CA ILE A 282 -5.04 7.75 8.24
C ILE A 282 -6.12 6.67 8.06
N VAL A 283 -6.14 5.96 6.93
CA VAL A 283 -7.14 4.93 6.64
C VAL A 283 -7.04 3.78 7.64
N GLY A 284 -5.83 3.27 7.92
CA GLY A 284 -5.65 2.17 8.86
C GLY A 284 -6.04 2.52 10.29
N VAL A 285 -5.75 3.75 10.75
CA VAL A 285 -6.19 4.22 12.06
C VAL A 285 -7.71 4.38 12.11
N ALA A 286 -8.32 4.97 11.08
CA ALA A 286 -9.77 5.15 11.01
C ALA A 286 -10.52 3.81 11.04
N GLU A 287 -10.06 2.83 10.26
CA GLU A 287 -10.58 1.46 10.23
C GLU A 287 -10.50 0.79 11.61
N SER A 288 -9.31 0.82 12.24
CA SER A 288 -9.10 0.20 13.54
C SER A 288 -9.90 0.87 14.66
N VAL A 289 -10.11 2.18 14.59
CA VAL A 289 -10.97 2.93 15.51
C VAL A 289 -12.44 2.56 15.29
N ALA A 290 -12.90 2.44 14.05
CA ALA A 290 -14.26 2.04 13.73
C ALA A 290 -14.59 0.64 14.29
N LEU A 291 -13.67 -0.32 14.14
CA LEU A 291 -13.81 -1.68 14.67
C LEU A 291 -13.94 -1.74 16.20
N LYS A 292 -13.30 -0.81 16.92
CA LYS A 292 -13.30 -0.81 18.39
C LYS A 292 -14.29 0.15 19.03
N SER A 293 -14.83 1.09 18.27
CA SER A 293 -15.75 2.10 18.78
C SER A 293 -17.17 1.55 18.95
N SER A 294 -17.74 1.72 20.12
CA SER A 294 -19.14 1.39 20.40
C SER A 294 -20.13 2.15 19.51
N ALA A 295 -19.73 3.31 18.98
CA ALA A 295 -20.57 4.09 18.06
C ALA A 295 -20.88 3.36 16.75
N PHE A 296 -20.05 2.41 16.35
CA PHE A 296 -20.21 1.62 15.12
C PHE A 296 -20.63 0.17 15.38
N ALA A 297 -20.90 -0.20 16.63
CA ALA A 297 -21.20 -1.60 17.02
C ALA A 297 -22.42 -2.22 16.33
N SER A 298 -23.36 -1.39 15.87
CA SER A 298 -24.56 -1.82 15.15
C SER A 298 -24.35 -1.95 13.63
N ILE A 299 -23.20 -1.52 13.10
CA ILE A 299 -22.92 -1.52 11.67
C ILE A 299 -22.19 -2.82 11.30
N PRO A 300 -22.72 -3.64 10.37
CA PRO A 300 -21.97 -4.76 9.83
C PRO A 300 -20.72 -4.26 9.11
N SER A 301 -19.55 -4.86 9.37
CA SER A 301 -18.25 -4.47 8.79
C SER A 301 -17.95 -2.97 8.90
N PRO A 302 -17.84 -2.42 10.14
CA PRO A 302 -17.63 -0.99 10.35
C PRO A 302 -16.30 -0.49 9.80
N ASP A 303 -15.29 -1.36 9.68
CA ASP A 303 -14.02 -1.18 9.01
C ASP A 303 -14.20 -0.79 7.53
N THR A 304 -14.89 -1.63 6.78
CA THR A 304 -15.17 -1.40 5.35
C THR A 304 -16.04 -0.16 5.15
N PHE A 305 -17.03 0.03 6.03
CA PHE A 305 -17.93 1.18 5.98
C PHE A 305 -17.19 2.51 6.13
N ILE A 306 -16.28 2.64 7.11
CA ILE A 306 -15.53 3.88 7.33
C ILE A 306 -14.55 4.15 6.19
N VAL A 307 -13.90 3.11 5.64
CA VAL A 307 -13.01 3.23 4.49
C VAL A 307 -13.78 3.77 3.28
N PHE A 308 -14.97 3.25 3.02
CA PHE A 308 -15.82 3.72 1.93
C PHE A 308 -16.29 5.17 2.14
N LEU A 309 -16.68 5.54 3.38
CA LEU A 309 -17.01 6.93 3.69
C LEU A 309 -15.86 7.90 3.47
N ILE A 310 -14.63 7.52 3.87
CA ILE A 310 -13.43 8.33 3.62
C ILE A 310 -13.21 8.49 2.12
N LEU A 311 -13.33 7.41 1.35
CA LEU A 311 -13.19 7.44 -0.10
C LEU A 311 -14.18 8.42 -0.74
N LEU A 312 -15.47 8.31 -0.41
CA LEU A 312 -16.50 9.22 -0.94
C LEU A 312 -16.26 10.67 -0.50
N ALA A 313 -15.94 10.89 0.77
CA ALA A 313 -15.69 12.23 1.28
C ALA A 313 -14.53 12.90 0.53
N VAL A 314 -13.44 12.17 0.28
CA VAL A 314 -12.29 12.70 -0.47
C VAL A 314 -12.64 12.97 -1.92
N LEU A 315 -13.34 12.06 -2.60
CA LEU A 315 -13.75 12.24 -4.00
C LEU A 315 -14.67 13.46 -4.18
N ILE A 316 -15.58 13.70 -3.24
CA ILE A 316 -16.52 14.83 -3.30
C ILE A 316 -15.86 16.16 -2.93
N THR A 317 -15.01 16.16 -1.88
CA THR A 317 -14.50 17.41 -1.31
C THR A 317 -13.13 17.80 -1.87
N ARG A 318 -12.25 16.84 -2.14
CA ARG A 318 -10.87 17.08 -2.55
C ARG A 318 -10.31 15.95 -3.43
N PRO A 319 -10.78 15.81 -4.69
CA PRO A 319 -10.41 14.70 -5.58
C PRO A 319 -8.92 14.62 -5.89
N GLN A 320 -8.15 15.68 -5.63
CA GLN A 320 -6.69 15.68 -5.79
C GLN A 320 -5.96 15.06 -4.59
N GLY A 321 -6.66 14.75 -3.49
CA GLY A 321 -6.08 14.25 -2.25
C GLY A 321 -5.37 15.33 -1.42
N LEU A 322 -4.76 14.91 -0.29
CA LEU A 322 -4.14 15.82 0.69
C LEU A 322 -2.85 16.46 0.17
N LEU A 323 -2.01 15.70 -0.55
CA LEU A 323 -0.70 16.10 -1.05
C LEU A 323 -0.60 16.05 -2.58
N GLY A 324 -1.72 15.88 -3.28
CA GLY A 324 -1.79 15.99 -4.73
C GLY A 324 -1.55 17.44 -5.18
N LYS A 325 -0.76 17.62 -6.23
CA LYS A 325 -0.64 18.93 -6.90
C LYS A 325 -1.80 19.07 -7.89
N ALA A 326 -2.40 20.26 -7.93
CA ALA A 326 -3.30 20.62 -9.02
C ALA A 326 -2.48 20.59 -10.32
N SER A 327 -2.90 19.77 -11.27
CA SER A 327 -2.35 19.73 -12.64
C SER A 327 -2.98 20.83 -13.45
#